data_12d7c3bac8fb30117c466b822553618e
#
_entry.id   12d7c3bac8fb30117c466b822553618e
#
_cell.length_a   1.000
_cell.length_b   1.000
_cell.length_c   1.000
_cell.angle_alpha   90.00
_cell.angle_beta   90.00
_cell.angle_gamma   90.00
#
_symmetry.space_group_name_H-M   'P 1'
#
loop_
_entity.id
_entity.type
_entity.pdbx_description
1 polymer ?
#
loop_
_entity_poly.entity_id
_entity_poly.type
_entity_poly.pdbx_seq_one_letter_code
_entity_poly.pdbx_strand_id
1 'polypeptide(L)'
;RNLVRCYGVDDELIKLNLYANNRTFTVEENYRAVSARNSYADFNDPQRFTATVHQYPNAENDNTVSFISASVGEALEKDLGVTVEVEVLFPEKFNKEDVWFFDTPFTQSSLFGMSTADSTLAGTDTTTASPDVANFNVSAIRRESEGSDVKFILTGSAGGFFPELSSSFYADVYNNERWILAVRLAPTKRPNFGLVNTGSAADTYTINFYGVNASYGDIKNEFELSGTVTQAQGLQILANPKRLFAGAHRQNLTGSTITKTDVKVGTCR
;
A
#
# COMPACT_ATOMS: atom_id res chain seq x y z
N ARG A 1 36.34 -5.24 -37.30
CA ARG A 1 37.54 -4.49 -37.73
C ARG A 1 38.37 -4.05 -36.53
N ASN A 2 37.82 -3.36 -35.57
CA ASN A 2 38.56 -2.84 -34.42
C ASN A 2 39.17 -3.94 -33.51
N LEU A 3 38.50 -5.07 -33.40
CA LEU A 3 39.01 -6.22 -32.61
C LEU A 3 40.31 -6.80 -33.18
N VAL A 4 40.41 -6.89 -34.50
CA VAL A 4 41.61 -7.43 -35.18
C VAL A 4 42.78 -6.45 -35.04
N ARG A 5 42.52 -5.14 -35.09
CA ARG A 5 43.53 -4.11 -34.83
C ARG A 5 44.07 -4.12 -33.41
N CYS A 6 43.27 -4.44 -32.40
CA CYS A 6 43.75 -4.59 -31.03
C CYS A 6 44.76 -5.73 -30.83
N TYR A 7 44.78 -6.68 -31.73
CA TYR A 7 45.76 -7.76 -31.75
C TYR A 7 46.98 -7.46 -32.64
N GLY A 8 47.13 -6.22 -33.14
CA GLY A 8 48.30 -5.80 -33.91
C GLY A 8 48.34 -6.29 -35.36
N VAL A 9 47.22 -6.72 -35.86
CA VAL A 9 47.12 -7.17 -37.27
C VAL A 9 46.62 -6.01 -38.14
N ASP A 10 47.46 -5.62 -39.13
CA ASP A 10 47.14 -4.52 -40.03
C ASP A 10 46.04 -4.89 -41.05
N ASP A 11 45.26 -3.90 -41.43
CA ASP A 11 44.15 -4.03 -42.41
C ASP A 11 44.66 -4.50 -43.81
N GLU A 12 45.94 -4.37 -44.10
CA GLU A 12 46.55 -4.87 -45.34
C GLU A 12 46.72 -6.39 -45.36
N LEU A 13 46.79 -7.02 -44.17
CA LEU A 13 46.99 -8.46 -44.05
C LEU A 13 45.70 -9.26 -44.00
N ILE A 14 44.59 -8.65 -43.62
CA ILE A 14 43.30 -9.33 -43.53
C ILE A 14 42.20 -8.52 -44.23
N LYS A 15 41.75 -9.01 -45.35
CA LYS A 15 40.62 -8.45 -46.08
C LYS A 15 39.32 -9.08 -45.57
N LEU A 16 38.64 -8.38 -44.65
CA LEU A 16 37.33 -8.79 -44.14
C LEU A 16 36.25 -8.40 -45.15
N ASN A 17 35.71 -9.34 -45.89
CA ASN A 17 34.53 -9.16 -46.71
C ASN A 17 33.29 -9.59 -45.92
N LEU A 18 32.41 -8.63 -45.60
CA LEU A 18 31.11 -8.88 -45.00
C LEU A 18 30.10 -9.15 -46.13
N TYR A 19 29.61 -10.35 -46.19
CA TYR A 19 28.51 -10.71 -47.09
C TYR A 19 27.20 -10.62 -46.33
N ALA A 20 26.40 -9.62 -46.64
CA ALA A 20 25.03 -9.51 -46.15
C ALA A 20 24.08 -10.06 -47.23
N ASN A 21 22.99 -10.66 -46.83
CA ASN A 21 21.96 -11.26 -47.66
C ASN A 21 21.04 -10.23 -48.37
N ASN A 22 21.59 -9.19 -48.93
CA ASN A 22 20.87 -8.07 -49.61
C ASN A 22 19.74 -7.44 -48.82
N ARG A 23 19.76 -7.55 -47.49
CA ARG A 23 18.81 -6.83 -46.62
C ARG A 23 19.44 -5.53 -46.16
N THR A 24 18.75 -4.44 -46.42
CA THR A 24 19.07 -3.16 -45.84
C THR A 24 18.51 -3.14 -44.41
N PHE A 25 19.38 -3.06 -43.43
CA PHE A 25 18.97 -2.86 -42.04
C PHE A 25 19.03 -1.36 -41.77
N THR A 26 17.88 -0.76 -41.48
CA THR A 26 17.80 0.58 -40.98
C THR A 26 17.85 0.48 -39.45
N VAL A 27 18.89 1.00 -38.82
CA VAL A 27 18.93 1.13 -37.37
C VAL A 27 18.17 2.41 -37.04
N GLU A 28 16.95 2.27 -36.65
CA GLU A 28 16.17 3.39 -36.09
C GLU A 28 16.36 3.41 -34.60
N GLU A 29 16.95 4.47 -34.07
CA GLU A 29 16.94 4.74 -32.65
C GLU A 29 15.54 5.23 -32.27
N ASN A 30 14.69 4.31 -31.85
CA ASN A 30 13.37 4.64 -31.32
C ASN A 30 13.53 5.11 -29.87
N TYR A 31 13.99 6.35 -29.71
CA TYR A 31 14.07 6.97 -28.39
C TYR A 31 12.67 7.43 -27.98
N ARG A 32 12.03 6.69 -27.09
CA ARG A 32 10.78 7.12 -26.48
C ARG A 32 11.08 7.61 -25.05
N ALA A 33 11.21 8.91 -24.88
CA ALA A 33 11.24 9.49 -23.55
C ALA A 33 9.80 9.61 -23.04
N VAL A 34 9.48 8.95 -21.94
CA VAL A 34 8.22 9.11 -21.24
C VAL A 34 8.51 9.82 -19.93
N SER A 35 7.94 11.00 -19.77
CA SER A 35 7.96 11.72 -18.48
C SER A 35 6.61 11.54 -17.81
N ALA A 36 6.58 10.92 -16.64
CA ALA A 36 5.40 10.86 -15.79
C ALA A 36 5.60 11.77 -14.58
N ARG A 37 4.63 12.65 -14.35
CA ARG A 37 4.61 13.50 -13.15
C ARG A 37 3.63 12.91 -12.16
N ASN A 38 4.14 12.41 -11.03
CA ASN A 38 3.33 11.92 -9.93
C ASN A 38 3.23 12.98 -8.85
N SER A 39 2.05 13.12 -8.26
CA SER A 39 1.81 14.01 -7.11
C SER A 39 1.65 13.16 -5.86
N TYR A 40 2.28 13.59 -4.78
CA TYR A 40 2.24 12.92 -3.48
C TYR A 40 1.77 13.89 -2.39
N ALA A 41 0.98 13.38 -1.45
CA ALA A 41 0.81 14.01 -0.15
C ALA A 41 2.07 13.76 0.66
N ASP A 42 2.83 14.79 0.93
CA ASP A 42 4.13 14.70 1.59
C ASP A 42 4.00 14.92 3.09
N PHE A 43 4.17 13.85 3.86
CA PHE A 43 4.17 13.89 5.32
C PHE A 43 5.59 13.90 5.91
N ASN A 44 6.63 13.88 5.10
CA ASN A 44 8.03 13.88 5.55
C ASN A 44 8.48 15.27 5.98
N ASP A 45 7.82 15.79 6.99
CA ASP A 45 8.13 17.09 7.60
C ASP A 45 7.68 17.06 9.07
N PRO A 46 8.49 17.53 10.03
CA PRO A 46 8.15 17.54 11.45
C PRO A 46 6.79 18.15 11.77
N GLN A 47 6.37 19.17 11.03
CA GLN A 47 5.07 19.82 11.22
C GLN A 47 3.90 18.97 10.70
N ARG A 48 4.17 17.97 9.87
CA ARG A 48 3.17 17.13 9.19
C ARG A 48 3.17 15.66 9.66
N PHE A 49 4.07 15.27 10.56
CA PHE A 49 4.11 13.89 11.06
C PHE A 49 2.83 13.41 11.73
N THR A 50 1.98 14.32 12.15
CA THR A 50 0.67 14.03 12.75
C THR A 50 -0.50 14.29 11.81
N ALA A 51 -0.23 14.69 10.57
CA ALA A 51 -1.25 15.01 9.60
C ALA A 51 -1.88 13.75 9.00
N THR A 52 -3.17 13.83 8.73
CA THR A 52 -3.96 12.78 8.11
C THR A 52 -4.79 13.38 6.98
N VAL A 53 -4.77 12.73 5.84
CA VAL A 53 -5.71 12.99 4.75
C VAL A 53 -6.74 11.87 4.77
N HIS A 54 -8.01 12.21 4.82
CA HIS A 54 -9.09 11.22 4.86
C HIS A 54 -10.17 11.52 3.84
N GLN A 55 -10.88 10.48 3.47
CA GLN A 55 -11.95 10.55 2.52
C GLN A 55 -13.13 11.36 3.06
N TYR A 56 -13.68 12.19 2.19
CA TYR A 56 -14.82 13.05 2.51
C TYR A 56 -15.93 12.77 1.50
N PRO A 57 -17.02 12.09 1.89
CA PRO A 57 -18.01 11.62 0.92
C PRO A 57 -18.89 12.74 0.37
N ASN A 58 -18.99 13.90 1.06
CA ASN A 58 -19.90 15.01 0.69
C ASN A 58 -19.45 16.33 1.30
N ALA A 59 -19.90 17.45 0.77
CA ALA A 59 -19.61 18.79 1.29
C ALA A 59 -20.22 19.05 2.70
N GLU A 60 -21.15 18.27 3.10
CA GLU A 60 -21.87 18.37 4.35
C GLU A 60 -21.41 17.30 5.32
N ASN A 61 -20.37 17.46 5.98
CA ASN A 61 -19.79 16.73 7.11
C ASN A 61 -20.69 15.64 7.77
N ASP A 62 -21.28 14.80 6.98
CA ASP A 62 -22.18 13.75 7.46
C ASP A 62 -21.36 12.53 7.88
N ASN A 63 -21.28 12.29 9.17
CA ASN A 63 -20.59 11.17 9.77
C ASN A 63 -21.24 9.81 9.48
N THR A 64 -22.48 9.82 8.98
CA THR A 64 -23.23 8.61 8.67
C THR A 64 -22.95 8.07 7.27
N VAL A 65 -22.36 8.88 6.39
CA VAL A 65 -22.08 8.49 5.02
C VAL A 65 -20.65 7.93 4.91
N SER A 66 -20.57 6.71 4.43
CA SER A 66 -19.31 6.01 4.13
C SER A 66 -19.16 5.83 2.62
N PHE A 67 -17.92 5.74 2.15
CA PHE A 67 -17.64 5.33 0.78
C PHE A 67 -18.04 3.86 0.54
N ILE A 68 -17.92 3.03 1.57
CA ILE A 68 -18.42 1.66 1.59
C ILE A 68 -19.67 1.70 2.45
N SER A 69 -20.83 1.71 1.81
CA SER A 69 -22.12 1.73 2.51
C SER A 69 -22.99 0.58 2.00
N ALA A 70 -22.79 -0.59 2.56
CA ALA A 70 -23.71 -1.70 2.33
C ALA A 70 -24.36 -2.05 3.65
N SER A 71 -25.66 -2.37 3.65
CA SER A 71 -26.26 -3.05 4.79
C SER A 71 -25.65 -4.46 4.93
N VAL A 72 -25.67 -5.01 6.13
CA VAL A 72 -25.17 -6.40 6.37
C VAL A 72 -25.88 -7.39 5.44
N GLY A 73 -27.17 -7.23 5.23
CA GLY A 73 -27.95 -8.08 4.30
C GLY A 73 -27.49 -7.95 2.86
N GLU A 74 -27.33 -6.72 2.36
CA GLU A 74 -26.85 -6.50 0.99
C GLU A 74 -25.43 -7.01 0.76
N ALA A 75 -24.54 -6.80 1.71
CA ALA A 75 -23.17 -7.28 1.60
C ALA A 75 -23.13 -8.81 1.54
N LEU A 76 -23.99 -9.48 2.30
CA LEU A 76 -24.11 -10.93 2.32
C LEU A 76 -24.72 -11.48 1.03
N GLU A 77 -25.83 -10.88 0.57
CA GLU A 77 -26.55 -11.34 -0.63
C GLU A 77 -25.73 -11.15 -1.91
N LYS A 78 -24.92 -10.09 -1.95
CA LYS A 78 -24.10 -9.73 -3.12
C LYS A 78 -22.67 -10.26 -3.05
N ASP A 79 -22.28 -10.96 -1.99
CA ASP A 79 -20.90 -11.42 -1.75
C ASP A 79 -19.87 -10.29 -1.95
N LEU A 80 -20.16 -9.14 -1.37
CA LEU A 80 -19.34 -7.96 -1.54
C LEU A 80 -17.96 -8.15 -0.92
N GLY A 81 -16.97 -7.57 -1.56
CA GLY A 81 -15.62 -7.43 -1.06
C GLY A 81 -15.09 -6.03 -1.33
N VAL A 82 -14.02 -5.67 -0.66
CA VAL A 82 -13.35 -4.40 -0.83
C VAL A 82 -11.85 -4.62 -1.01
N THR A 83 -11.25 -3.80 -1.86
CA THR A 83 -9.80 -3.71 -1.99
C THR A 83 -9.41 -2.25 -1.86
N VAL A 84 -8.44 -1.99 -1.01
CA VAL A 84 -7.83 -0.67 -0.84
C VAL A 84 -6.39 -0.78 -1.28
N GLU A 85 -6.01 0.01 -2.27
CA GLU A 85 -4.67 0.04 -2.84
C GLU A 85 -4.09 1.43 -2.68
N VAL A 86 -2.84 1.51 -2.22
CA VAL A 86 -2.15 2.77 -1.96
C VAL A 86 -0.71 2.69 -2.44
N GLU A 87 -0.29 3.74 -3.13
CA GLU A 87 1.10 3.96 -3.50
C GLU A 87 1.80 4.77 -2.41
N VAL A 88 2.90 4.24 -1.89
CA VAL A 88 3.70 4.87 -0.84
C VAL A 88 5.13 5.05 -1.35
N LEU A 89 5.65 6.25 -1.21
CA LEU A 89 7.05 6.57 -1.45
C LEU A 89 7.74 6.80 -0.09
N PHE A 90 8.72 5.98 0.21
CA PHE A 90 9.54 6.11 1.39
C PHE A 90 10.68 7.07 1.10
N PRO A 91 10.78 8.21 1.80
CA PRO A 91 11.85 9.16 1.55
C PRO A 91 13.20 8.56 1.95
N GLU A 92 14.26 9.06 1.34
CA GLU A 92 15.61 8.73 1.77
C GLU A 92 15.83 9.25 3.20
N LYS A 93 16.43 8.41 4.04
CA LYS A 93 16.87 8.80 5.37
C LYS A 93 18.30 9.29 5.30
N PHE A 94 18.46 10.57 5.58
CA PHE A 94 19.76 11.18 5.70
C PHE A 94 20.48 10.70 6.96
N ASN A 95 21.82 10.69 6.92
CA ASN A 95 22.63 10.43 8.09
C ASN A 95 22.49 11.56 9.12
N LYS A 96 22.68 11.26 10.40
CA LYS A 96 22.62 12.28 11.48
C LYS A 96 23.56 13.48 11.27
N GLU A 97 24.61 13.30 10.49
CA GLU A 97 25.59 14.32 10.18
C GLU A 97 25.11 15.29 9.09
N ASP A 98 24.05 14.94 8.38
CA ASP A 98 23.49 15.79 7.33
C ASP A 98 22.68 16.96 7.91
N VAL A 99 22.84 18.14 7.32
CA VAL A 99 22.17 19.38 7.75
C VAL A 99 20.63 19.25 7.73
N TRP A 100 20.09 18.32 6.93
CA TRP A 100 18.67 18.09 6.75
C TRP A 100 18.14 16.87 7.52
N PHE A 101 18.96 16.34 8.43
CA PHE A 101 18.51 15.23 9.27
C PHE A 101 17.39 15.68 10.21
N PHE A 102 16.25 15.02 10.10
CA PHE A 102 15.16 15.16 11.06
C PHE A 102 15.24 14.00 12.04
N ASP A 103 15.44 14.31 13.30
CA ASP A 103 15.32 13.28 14.34
C ASP A 103 13.87 12.80 14.41
N THR A 104 13.60 11.68 13.76
CA THR A 104 12.31 11.00 13.83
C THR A 104 12.43 9.83 14.78
N PRO A 105 12.18 10.03 16.08
CA PRO A 105 12.41 9.01 17.10
C PRO A 105 11.42 7.84 17.03
N PHE A 106 10.44 7.88 16.13
CA PHE A 106 9.48 6.80 16.00
C PHE A 106 9.94 5.73 15.00
N THR A 107 9.85 4.48 15.43
CA THR A 107 10.18 3.31 14.61
C THR A 107 9.03 2.82 13.76
N GLN A 108 7.80 3.25 14.07
CA GLN A 108 6.59 2.86 13.37
C GLN A 108 5.97 4.06 12.68
N SER A 109 5.75 3.94 11.37
CA SER A 109 5.06 4.91 10.53
C SER A 109 3.72 4.35 10.07
N SER A 110 2.63 5.06 10.32
CA SER A 110 1.33 4.76 9.71
C SER A 110 1.33 5.17 8.25
N LEU A 111 0.76 4.36 7.39
CA LEU A 111 0.72 4.57 5.96
C LEU A 111 -0.69 4.93 5.49
N PHE A 112 -1.62 4.02 5.71
CA PHE A 112 -3.03 4.18 5.38
C PHE A 112 -3.88 3.19 6.17
N GLY A 113 -5.17 3.40 6.13
CA GLY A 113 -6.10 2.50 6.79
C GLY A 113 -7.55 2.89 6.55
N MET A 114 -8.41 2.23 7.29
CA MET A 114 -9.83 2.52 7.33
C MET A 114 -10.26 2.70 8.77
N SER A 115 -10.92 3.81 9.06
CA SER A 115 -11.36 4.16 10.41
C SER A 115 -12.80 4.66 10.40
N THR A 116 -13.49 4.48 11.51
CA THR A 116 -14.81 5.06 11.70
C THR A 116 -14.71 6.58 11.75
N ALA A 117 -15.72 7.24 11.22
CA ALA A 117 -15.86 8.69 11.29
C ALA A 117 -16.79 9.13 12.44
N ASP A 118 -17.44 8.18 13.11
CA ASP A 118 -18.39 8.49 14.16
C ASP A 118 -17.71 9.02 15.41
N SER A 119 -17.98 10.29 15.73
CA SER A 119 -17.44 10.94 16.91
C SER A 119 -18.02 10.41 18.22
N THR A 120 -19.17 9.75 18.19
CA THR A 120 -19.77 9.14 19.39
C THR A 120 -18.99 7.91 19.86
N LEU A 121 -18.21 7.31 18.97
CA LEU A 121 -17.31 6.21 19.24
C LEU A 121 -15.89 6.67 19.63
N ALA A 122 -15.74 7.96 19.90
CA ALA A 122 -14.47 8.56 20.32
C ALA A 122 -13.91 7.83 21.56
N GLY A 123 -12.68 7.39 21.49
CA GLY A 123 -12.02 6.63 22.56
C GLY A 123 -12.18 5.13 22.51
N THR A 124 -13.05 4.60 21.64
CA THR A 124 -13.24 3.14 21.51
C THR A 124 -12.28 2.51 20.51
N ASP A 125 -11.65 3.32 19.67
CA ASP A 125 -10.77 2.87 18.55
C ASP A 125 -9.52 2.10 19.04
N THR A 126 -9.16 2.22 20.29
CA THR A 126 -7.96 1.58 20.84
C THR A 126 -8.21 0.56 21.95
N THR A 127 -9.41 0.55 22.53
CA THR A 127 -9.64 -0.19 23.78
C THR A 127 -10.82 -1.16 23.76
N THR A 128 -11.72 -1.03 22.80
CA THR A 128 -12.95 -1.83 22.81
C THR A 128 -13.10 -2.60 21.49
N ALA A 129 -13.14 -3.90 21.59
CA ALA A 129 -13.54 -4.78 20.49
C ALA A 129 -15.04 -4.62 20.22
N SER A 130 -15.45 -3.46 19.71
CA SER A 130 -16.81 -3.25 19.26
C SER A 130 -16.91 -3.53 17.77
N PRO A 131 -17.94 -4.24 17.33
CA PRO A 131 -18.22 -4.43 15.91
C PRO A 131 -18.29 -3.12 15.12
N ASP A 132 -18.71 -2.05 15.77
CA ASP A 132 -18.90 -0.75 15.15
C ASP A 132 -17.59 0.01 14.86
N VAL A 133 -16.48 -0.45 15.42
CA VAL A 133 -15.12 0.12 15.25
C VAL A 133 -14.17 -0.83 14.54
N ALA A 134 -14.67 -1.68 13.68
CA ALA A 134 -13.86 -2.58 12.87
C ALA A 134 -13.00 -1.80 11.86
N ASN A 135 -11.84 -1.38 12.31
CA ASN A 135 -10.89 -0.59 11.56
C ASN A 135 -9.67 -1.42 11.19
N PHE A 136 -8.94 -0.99 10.20
CA PHE A 136 -7.60 -1.50 9.96
C PHE A 136 -6.61 -0.37 9.75
N ASN A 137 -5.36 -0.64 10.06
CA ASN A 137 -4.24 0.25 9.79
C ASN A 137 -3.06 -0.54 9.21
N VAL A 138 -2.47 0.00 8.17
CA VAL A 138 -1.21 -0.48 7.60
C VAL A 138 -0.09 0.41 8.07
N SER A 139 0.92 -0.20 8.65
CA SER A 139 2.10 0.50 9.17
C SER A 139 3.38 -0.09 8.63
N ALA A 140 4.40 0.74 8.51
CA ALA A 140 5.77 0.37 8.27
C ALA A 140 6.53 0.40 9.61
N ILE A 141 7.21 -0.69 9.95
CA ILE A 141 8.04 -0.77 11.15
C ILE A 141 9.48 -0.90 10.73
N ARG A 142 10.31 0.04 11.15
CA ARG A 142 11.76 -0.01 10.96
C ARG A 142 12.39 -1.00 11.93
N ARG A 143 13.42 -1.67 11.48
CA ARG A 143 14.20 -2.55 12.35
C ARG A 143 14.90 -1.76 13.45
N GLU A 144 15.41 -0.59 13.08
CA GLU A 144 16.08 0.36 13.96
C GLU A 144 15.56 1.78 13.68
N SER A 145 15.60 2.67 14.65
CA SER A 145 15.08 4.04 14.50
C SER A 145 15.73 4.82 13.36
N GLU A 146 16.97 4.51 13.05
CA GLU A 146 17.78 5.17 12.00
C GLU A 146 17.99 4.27 10.77
N GLY A 147 17.45 3.04 10.82
CA GLY A 147 17.63 2.08 9.74
C GLY A 147 16.68 2.30 8.58
N SER A 148 17.10 1.84 7.40
CA SER A 148 16.30 1.82 6.17
C SER A 148 15.46 0.56 6.01
N ASP A 149 15.74 -0.50 6.79
CA ASP A 149 15.06 -1.78 6.74
C ASP A 149 13.69 -1.71 7.37
N VAL A 150 12.67 -2.20 6.66
CA VAL A 150 11.27 -2.09 7.05
C VAL A 150 10.55 -3.42 6.90
N LYS A 151 9.66 -3.72 7.83
CA LYS A 151 8.57 -4.68 7.65
C LYS A 151 7.22 -3.98 7.62
N PHE A 152 6.30 -4.53 6.87
CA PHE A 152 4.94 -4.03 6.77
C PHE A 152 4.01 -4.83 7.67
N ILE A 153 3.13 -4.12 8.37
CA ILE A 153 2.17 -4.75 9.28
C ILE A 153 0.77 -4.22 8.96
N LEU A 154 -0.17 -5.14 8.86
CA LEU A 154 -1.59 -4.87 8.87
C LEU A 154 -2.14 -5.23 10.25
N THR A 155 -2.72 -4.26 10.93
CA THR A 155 -3.37 -4.45 12.24
C THR A 155 -4.84 -4.05 12.16
N GLY A 156 -5.69 -4.77 12.89
CA GLY A 156 -7.05 -4.35 13.15
C GLY A 156 -7.14 -3.39 14.34
N SER A 157 -8.32 -2.85 14.58
CA SER A 157 -8.60 -2.12 15.80
C SER A 157 -8.44 -3.01 17.03
N ALA A 158 -8.25 -2.38 18.19
CA ALA A 158 -8.00 -3.05 19.46
C ALA A 158 -8.97 -4.20 19.74
N GLY A 159 -8.45 -5.29 20.26
CA GLY A 159 -9.23 -6.47 20.58
C GLY A 159 -9.12 -7.62 19.56
N GLY A 160 -8.24 -7.53 18.57
CA GLY A 160 -7.96 -8.64 17.66
C GLY A 160 -9.08 -8.92 16.65
N PHE A 161 -9.75 -7.87 16.19
CA PHE A 161 -10.80 -7.96 15.18
C PHE A 161 -10.31 -8.59 13.87
N PHE A 162 -9.04 -8.29 13.52
CA PHE A 162 -8.32 -8.97 12.46
C PHE A 162 -7.09 -9.69 13.01
N PRO A 163 -6.65 -10.79 12.37
CA PRO A 163 -5.33 -11.30 12.64
C PRO A 163 -4.29 -10.26 12.21
N GLU A 164 -3.28 -10.04 13.03
CA GLU A 164 -2.13 -9.25 12.62
C GLU A 164 -1.39 -9.99 11.51
N LEU A 165 -1.18 -9.31 10.38
CA LEU A 165 -0.38 -9.82 9.27
C LEU A 165 0.90 -9.01 9.17
N SER A 166 2.05 -9.68 9.28
CA SER A 166 3.37 -9.05 9.29
C SER A 166 4.26 -9.65 8.22
N SER A 167 4.81 -8.83 7.35
CA SER A 167 5.79 -9.25 6.34
C SER A 167 7.15 -9.55 6.96
N SER A 168 8.06 -10.09 6.15
CA SER A 168 9.49 -10.08 6.46
C SER A 168 10.04 -8.65 6.41
N PHE A 169 11.27 -8.46 6.92
CA PHE A 169 12.00 -7.21 6.72
C PHE A 169 12.56 -7.15 5.31
N TYR A 170 12.37 -6.01 4.66
CA TYR A 170 12.96 -5.64 3.38
C TYR A 170 14.04 -4.60 3.60
N ALA A 171 15.18 -4.80 2.96
CA ALA A 171 16.30 -3.88 3.06
C ALA A 171 16.05 -2.61 2.23
N ASP A 172 16.65 -1.51 2.68
CA ASP A 172 16.73 -0.24 1.96
C ASP A 172 15.39 0.35 1.49
N VAL A 173 14.31 0.13 2.24
CA VAL A 173 13.00 0.69 1.92
C VAL A 173 13.00 2.21 2.05
N TYR A 174 13.66 2.77 3.10
CA TYR A 174 13.86 4.22 3.26
C TYR A 174 15.07 4.70 2.44
N ASN A 175 15.02 4.46 1.14
CA ASN A 175 16.02 4.90 0.16
C ASN A 175 15.32 5.38 -1.12
N ASN A 176 14.33 6.23 -0.95
CA ASN A 176 13.51 6.76 -2.05
C ASN A 176 12.77 5.64 -2.84
N GLU A 177 12.46 4.53 -2.16
CA GLU A 177 11.79 3.38 -2.78
C GLU A 177 10.28 3.54 -2.77
N ARG A 178 9.65 3.11 -3.87
CA ARG A 178 8.22 3.15 -4.07
C ARG A 178 7.61 1.76 -3.87
N TRP A 179 6.59 1.70 -3.03
CA TRP A 179 5.81 0.50 -2.77
C TRP A 179 4.35 0.70 -3.13
N ILE A 180 3.74 -0.31 -3.71
CA ILE A 180 2.30 -0.42 -3.86
C ILE A 180 1.83 -1.43 -2.84
N LEU A 181 0.96 -1.00 -1.93
CA LEU A 181 0.42 -1.83 -0.86
C LEU A 181 -1.08 -1.96 -1.06
N ALA A 182 -1.61 -3.15 -0.85
CA ALA A 182 -3.04 -3.39 -0.99
C ALA A 182 -3.58 -4.27 0.14
N VAL A 183 -4.73 -3.89 0.67
CA VAL A 183 -5.51 -4.70 1.61
C VAL A 183 -6.81 -5.10 0.91
N ARG A 184 -7.06 -6.39 0.82
CA ARG A 184 -8.27 -6.94 0.24
C ARG A 184 -9.03 -7.75 1.27
N LEU A 185 -10.30 -7.45 1.41
CA LEU A 185 -11.25 -8.26 2.14
C LEU A 185 -12.28 -8.83 1.17
N ALA A 186 -12.44 -10.14 1.15
CA ALA A 186 -13.41 -10.79 0.26
C ALA A 186 -13.94 -12.08 0.90
N PRO A 187 -15.15 -12.52 0.52
CA PRO A 187 -15.65 -13.82 0.90
C PRO A 187 -14.68 -14.92 0.49
N THR A 188 -14.44 -15.88 1.36
CA THR A 188 -13.51 -17.01 1.08
C THR A 188 -14.05 -17.88 -0.06
N LYS A 189 -15.35 -18.03 -0.16
CA LYS A 189 -16.01 -18.73 -1.26
C LYS A 189 -16.95 -17.77 -1.97
N ARG A 190 -16.82 -17.69 -3.26
CA ARG A 190 -17.80 -16.98 -4.10
C ARG A 190 -18.79 -17.99 -4.65
N PRO A 191 -20.11 -17.71 -4.63
CA PRO A 191 -21.09 -18.56 -5.27
C PRO A 191 -20.77 -18.66 -6.76
N ASN A 192 -20.89 -19.85 -7.32
CA ASN A 192 -20.86 -20.02 -8.76
C ASN A 192 -22.09 -19.32 -9.34
N PHE A 193 -21.86 -18.44 -10.32
CA PHE A 193 -22.93 -17.80 -11.08
C PHE A 193 -23.92 -18.86 -11.59
N GLY A 194 -25.17 -18.79 -11.13
CA GLY A 194 -26.22 -19.69 -11.57
C GLY A 194 -26.75 -20.71 -10.53
N LEU A 195 -26.11 -20.84 -9.39
CA LEU A 195 -26.68 -21.60 -8.28
C LEU A 195 -27.39 -20.63 -7.34
N VAL A 196 -28.69 -20.86 -7.13
CA VAL A 196 -29.45 -20.18 -6.08
C VAL A 196 -28.72 -20.46 -4.76
N ASN A 197 -28.29 -19.41 -4.11
CA ASN A 197 -27.53 -19.52 -2.85
C ASN A 197 -28.53 -20.06 -1.78
N THR A 198 -28.51 -21.37 -1.59
CA THR A 198 -29.34 -22.04 -0.59
C THR A 198 -28.65 -22.02 0.76
N GLY A 199 -28.34 -20.85 1.29
CA GLY A 199 -28.18 -20.64 2.72
C GLY A 199 -26.82 -20.93 3.35
N SER A 200 -25.77 -21.24 2.60
CA SER A 200 -24.41 -21.25 3.10
C SER A 200 -23.59 -20.19 2.40
N ALA A 201 -23.95 -18.95 2.62
CA ALA A 201 -23.04 -17.86 2.35
C ALA A 201 -21.68 -18.17 3.00
N ALA A 202 -20.62 -17.66 2.42
CA ALA A 202 -19.29 -17.94 2.92
C ALA A 202 -19.22 -17.79 4.45
N ASP A 203 -18.97 -18.88 5.12
CA ASP A 203 -18.87 -18.89 6.59
C ASP A 203 -17.72 -18.04 7.10
N THR A 204 -16.83 -17.61 6.17
CA THR A 204 -15.63 -16.84 6.47
C THR A 204 -15.30 -15.85 5.35
N TYR A 205 -14.58 -14.81 5.74
CA TYR A 205 -13.92 -13.88 4.83
C TYR A 205 -12.40 -14.05 4.90
N THR A 206 -11.74 -13.82 3.78
CA THR A 206 -10.28 -13.77 3.73
C THR A 206 -9.85 -12.32 3.65
N ILE A 207 -8.92 -11.95 4.51
CA ILE A 207 -8.18 -10.70 4.42
C ILE A 207 -6.81 -11.00 3.81
N ASN A 208 -6.47 -10.31 2.75
CA ASN A 208 -5.17 -10.41 2.11
C ASN A 208 -4.45 -9.08 2.23
N PHE A 209 -3.16 -9.15 2.49
CA PHE A 209 -2.28 -8.01 2.50
C PHE A 209 -1.15 -8.23 1.50
N TYR A 210 -1.08 -7.36 0.50
CA TYR A 210 -0.12 -7.42 -0.58
C TYR A 210 0.83 -6.25 -0.53
N GLY A 211 2.06 -6.46 -0.95
CA GLY A 211 3.00 -5.39 -1.20
C GLY A 211 3.89 -5.72 -2.38
N VAL A 212 4.12 -4.72 -3.22
CA VAL A 212 4.98 -4.83 -4.40
C VAL A 212 5.88 -3.59 -4.47
N ASN A 213 7.17 -3.84 -4.58
CA ASN A 213 8.17 -2.85 -4.93
C ASN A 213 8.65 -3.13 -6.36
N ALA A 214 8.42 -2.19 -7.25
CA ALA A 214 8.82 -2.29 -8.64
C ALA A 214 9.62 -1.06 -9.08
N SER A 215 10.68 -1.29 -9.84
CA SER A 215 11.52 -0.23 -10.40
C SER A 215 11.84 -0.54 -11.86
N TYR A 216 11.64 0.44 -12.73
CA TYR A 216 11.87 0.34 -14.18
C TYR A 216 11.15 -0.83 -14.88
N GLY A 217 10.01 -1.26 -14.32
CA GLY A 217 9.22 -2.36 -14.87
C GLY A 217 9.52 -3.73 -14.28
N ASP A 218 10.58 -3.86 -13.48
CA ASP A 218 10.95 -5.10 -12.82
C ASP A 218 10.50 -5.09 -11.36
N ILE A 219 9.94 -6.22 -10.91
CA ILE A 219 9.56 -6.43 -9.50
C ILE A 219 10.83 -6.78 -8.73
N LYS A 220 11.19 -5.92 -7.77
CA LYS A 220 12.34 -6.16 -6.87
C LYS A 220 11.95 -7.00 -5.67
N ASN A 221 10.82 -6.66 -5.06
CA ASN A 221 10.29 -7.34 -3.88
C ASN A 221 8.79 -7.43 -3.96
N GLU A 222 8.24 -8.52 -3.45
CA GLU A 222 6.81 -8.72 -3.32
C GLU A 222 6.48 -9.55 -2.08
N PHE A 223 5.28 -9.40 -1.56
CA PHE A 223 4.73 -10.30 -0.55
C PHE A 223 3.22 -10.40 -0.69
N GLU A 224 2.70 -11.55 -0.30
CA GLU A 224 1.30 -11.82 -0.09
C GLU A 224 1.11 -12.52 1.25
N LEU A 225 0.27 -11.94 2.09
CA LEU A 225 -0.11 -12.48 3.39
C LEU A 225 -1.61 -12.63 3.43
N SER A 226 -2.09 -13.67 4.09
CA SER A 226 -3.52 -13.92 4.20
C SER A 226 -3.92 -14.35 5.61
N GLY A 227 -5.10 -13.94 6.02
CA GLY A 227 -5.74 -14.35 7.25
C GLY A 227 -7.23 -14.60 7.01
N THR A 228 -7.84 -15.35 7.89
CA THR A 228 -9.27 -15.63 7.84
C THR A 228 -9.96 -14.94 8.99
N VAL A 229 -11.09 -14.29 8.70
CA VAL A 229 -11.98 -13.69 9.68
C VAL A 229 -13.35 -14.32 9.57
N THR A 230 -14.14 -14.24 10.64
CA THR A 230 -15.50 -14.74 10.62
C THR A 230 -16.36 -13.93 9.66
N GLN A 231 -17.45 -14.51 9.19
CA GLN A 231 -18.42 -13.81 8.36
C GLN A 231 -18.90 -12.50 9.01
N ALA A 232 -19.22 -12.56 10.29
CA ALA A 232 -19.68 -11.39 11.04
C ALA A 232 -18.65 -10.27 11.04
N GLN A 233 -17.38 -10.58 11.25
CA GLN A 233 -16.28 -9.60 11.21
C GLN A 233 -16.12 -8.98 9.81
N GLY A 234 -16.15 -9.81 8.76
CA GLY A 234 -16.05 -9.33 7.39
C GLY A 234 -17.22 -8.41 7.01
N LEU A 235 -18.44 -8.79 7.35
CA LEU A 235 -19.63 -8.00 7.08
C LEU A 235 -19.63 -6.66 7.83
N GLN A 236 -19.14 -6.63 9.07
CA GLN A 236 -19.06 -5.40 9.85
C GLN A 236 -18.14 -4.34 9.23
N ILE A 237 -17.05 -4.76 8.58
CA ILE A 237 -16.21 -3.83 7.87
C ILE A 237 -16.94 -3.19 6.69
N LEU A 238 -17.79 -3.94 6.03
CA LEU A 238 -18.52 -3.48 4.85
C LEU A 238 -19.79 -2.68 5.21
N ALA A 239 -20.35 -2.92 6.39
CA ALA A 239 -21.65 -2.35 6.78
C ALA A 239 -21.54 -1.04 7.60
N ASN A 240 -20.47 -0.85 8.32
CA ASN A 240 -20.36 0.31 9.20
C ASN A 240 -19.78 1.54 8.49
N PRO A 241 -20.22 2.77 8.86
CA PRO A 241 -19.71 4.00 8.27
C PRO A 241 -18.22 4.16 8.52
N LYS A 242 -17.42 4.02 7.48
CA LYS A 242 -15.97 4.11 7.54
C LYS A 242 -15.42 4.97 6.43
N ARG A 243 -14.27 5.54 6.69
CA ARG A 243 -13.51 6.35 5.75
C ARG A 243 -12.10 5.84 5.62
N LEU A 244 -11.61 5.89 4.41
CA LEU A 244 -10.21 5.66 4.15
C LEU A 244 -9.41 6.87 4.60
N PHE A 245 -8.22 6.62 5.13
CA PHE A 245 -7.26 7.65 5.45
C PHE A 245 -5.87 7.27 4.97
N ALA A 246 -5.04 8.28 4.77
CA ALA A 246 -3.63 8.17 4.48
C ALA A 246 -2.84 9.12 5.38
N GLY A 247 -1.66 8.69 5.79
CA GLY A 247 -0.82 9.44 6.70
C GLY A 247 -0.94 8.95 8.14
N ALA A 248 -0.91 9.86 9.11
CA ALA A 248 -0.94 9.50 10.52
C ALA A 248 -2.25 8.80 10.91
N HIS A 249 -2.14 7.73 11.68
CA HIS A 249 -3.31 7.10 12.30
C HIS A 249 -3.79 7.94 13.48
N ARG A 250 -5.02 8.38 13.40
CA ARG A 250 -5.65 9.21 14.43
C ARG A 250 -6.95 8.58 14.89
N GLN A 251 -7.29 8.86 16.14
CA GLN A 251 -8.55 8.46 16.70
C GLN A 251 -9.70 9.15 15.94
N ASN A 252 -10.63 8.38 15.41
CA ASN A 252 -11.78 8.87 14.63
C ASN A 252 -11.39 9.87 13.52
N LEU A 253 -10.23 9.69 12.89
CA LEU A 253 -9.68 10.54 11.83
C LEU A 253 -9.25 11.95 12.26
N THR A 254 -9.87 12.56 13.25
CA THR A 254 -9.61 13.95 13.68
C THR A 254 -9.14 14.07 15.13
N GLY A 255 -9.25 13.00 15.92
CA GLY A 255 -8.84 12.96 17.32
C GLY A 255 -7.33 12.93 17.54
N SER A 256 -6.91 12.41 18.69
CA SER A 256 -5.51 12.30 19.05
C SER A 256 -4.74 11.39 18.08
N THR A 257 -3.48 11.72 17.83
CA THR A 257 -2.60 10.89 17.01
C THR A 257 -2.21 9.63 17.78
N ILE A 258 -2.48 8.46 17.19
CA ILE A 258 -2.08 7.16 17.70
C ILE A 258 -0.70 6.79 17.16
N THR A 259 -0.52 6.89 15.84
CA THR A 259 0.76 6.60 15.17
C THR A 259 1.08 7.71 14.17
N LYS A 260 2.29 8.22 14.24
CA LYS A 260 2.81 9.26 13.33
C LYS A 260 3.13 8.66 11.96
N THR A 261 3.46 9.52 11.01
CA THR A 261 3.88 9.14 9.66
C THR A 261 5.02 10.02 9.17
N ASP A 262 5.88 9.51 8.30
CA ASP A 262 6.99 10.24 7.68
C ASP A 262 7.18 9.86 6.20
N VAL A 263 6.15 9.36 5.58
CA VAL A 263 6.18 8.91 4.17
C VAL A 263 5.49 9.90 3.24
N LYS A 264 5.59 9.64 1.95
CA LYS A 264 4.81 10.32 0.94
C LYS A 264 3.78 9.35 0.38
N VAL A 265 2.53 9.77 0.32
CA VAL A 265 1.43 8.94 -0.18
C VAL A 265 0.95 9.49 -1.51
N GLY A 266 0.95 8.63 -2.52
CA GLY A 266 0.49 8.94 -3.86
C GLY A 266 -0.98 8.59 -4.06
N THR A 267 -1.26 7.79 -5.09
CA THR A 267 -2.62 7.36 -5.41
C THR A 267 -3.17 6.42 -4.34
N CYS A 268 -4.40 6.67 -3.90
CA CYS A 268 -5.20 5.79 -3.06
C CYS A 268 -6.47 5.38 -3.83
N ARG A 269 -6.73 4.08 -3.99
CA ARG A 269 -7.84 3.50 -4.74
C ARG A 269 -8.62 2.50 -3.94
#